data_f84399e0221454b4fd9fd83cc6ef4db7
#
_entry.id   f84399e0221454b4fd9fd83cc6ef4db7
#
_cell.length_a   1.000
_cell.length_b   1.000
_cell.length_c   1.000
_cell.angle_alpha   90.00
_cell.angle_beta   90.00
_cell.angle_gamma   90.00
#
_symmetry.space_group_name_H-M   'P 1'
#
loop_
_entity.id
_entity.type
_entity.pdbx_description
1 polymer ?
#
loop_
_entity_poly.entity_id
_entity_poly.type
_entity_poly.pdbx_seq_one_letter_code
_entity_poly.pdbx_strand_id
1 'polypeptide(L)'
;IFLILFFFLFLLVGLSLYAQQNCFISSYVRGNFYNRGRISAESLRASDDLIFLNVRPNKDGSLSFENPRIFENGKGVTSWEELIKSVRADVKGTKTKLRLGAASGEWKAMVADEAARVAFAKNIKKILEKNKLDGIDLDFEWAETEKEYEDYSLAILKMREVLGDKYVFSVSLHPVCYKISKEAIAAVDFISYQCYGPSPVRFPMEKYCSDIQMALAYG
;
A
#
# COMPACT_ATOMS: atom_id res chain seq x y z
N ILE A 1 -8.62 29.31 44.51
CA ILE A 1 -7.36 29.22 43.73
C ILE A 1 -7.02 27.77 43.43
N PHE A 2 -7.06 26.85 44.37
CA PHE A 2 -6.75 25.41 44.18
C PHE A 2 -7.71 24.73 43.16
N LEU A 3 -9.00 25.07 43.16
CA LEU A 3 -9.98 24.47 42.24
C LEU A 3 -9.75 24.88 40.78
N ILE A 4 -9.30 26.10 40.53
CA ILE A 4 -9.01 26.63 39.19
C ILE A 4 -7.76 25.98 38.63
N LEU A 5 -6.71 25.73 39.44
CA LEU A 5 -5.51 25.03 39.04
C LEU A 5 -5.79 23.56 38.64
N PHE A 6 -6.69 22.90 39.38
CA PHE A 6 -7.09 21.52 39.09
C PHE A 6 -7.86 21.42 37.77
N PHE A 7 -8.72 22.39 37.46
CA PHE A 7 -9.47 22.43 36.19
C PHE A 7 -8.55 22.70 34.99
N PHE A 8 -7.53 23.57 35.14
CA PHE A 8 -6.53 23.80 34.10
C PHE A 8 -5.64 22.57 33.84
N LEU A 9 -5.28 21.84 34.90
CA LEU A 9 -4.49 20.60 34.76
C LEU A 9 -5.29 19.52 34.03
N PHE A 10 -6.59 19.37 34.32
CA PHE A 10 -7.47 18.44 33.60
C PHE A 10 -7.69 18.86 32.15
N LEU A 11 -7.77 20.14 31.83
CA LEU A 11 -7.87 20.64 30.47
C LEU A 11 -6.59 20.37 29.67
N LEU A 12 -5.42 20.59 30.27
CA LEU A 12 -4.12 20.33 29.64
C LEU A 12 -3.89 18.83 29.43
N VAL A 13 -4.25 17.97 30.36
CA VAL A 13 -4.18 16.52 30.21
C VAL A 13 -5.21 16.03 29.19
N GLY A 14 -6.42 16.61 29.18
CA GLY A 14 -7.44 16.32 28.16
C GLY A 14 -7.00 16.73 26.76
N LEU A 15 -6.38 17.90 26.60
CA LEU A 15 -5.82 18.34 25.32
C LEU A 15 -4.63 17.49 24.86
N SER A 16 -3.79 17.03 25.77
CA SER A 16 -2.69 16.09 25.46
C SER A 16 -3.19 14.72 25.00
N LEU A 17 -4.30 14.24 25.58
CA LEU A 17 -4.92 12.98 25.15
C LEU A 17 -5.64 13.08 23.79
N TYR A 18 -6.14 14.28 23.45
CA TYR A 18 -6.75 14.53 22.12
C TYR A 18 -5.69 14.72 21.01
N ALA A 19 -4.45 15.06 21.36
CA ALA A 19 -3.36 15.27 20.42
C ALA A 19 -2.64 13.98 19.99
N GLN A 20 -2.94 12.86 20.60
CA GLN A 20 -2.49 11.55 20.12
C GLN A 20 -3.44 11.06 19.02
N GLN A 21 -3.50 11.77 17.90
CA GLN A 21 -3.96 11.16 16.67
C GLN A 21 -2.99 10.01 16.38
N ASN A 22 -3.49 8.78 16.50
CA ASN A 22 -2.77 7.60 16.09
C ASN A 22 -2.55 7.69 14.58
N CYS A 23 -1.41 8.25 14.16
CA CYS A 23 -1.01 8.24 12.78
C CYS A 23 -0.76 6.79 12.38
N PHE A 24 -1.48 6.30 11.36
CA PHE A 24 -1.19 5.01 10.76
C PHE A 24 0.00 5.16 9.81
N ILE A 25 1.05 4.39 10.04
CA ILE A 25 2.29 4.43 9.25
C ILE A 25 2.36 3.17 8.41
N SER A 26 2.15 3.31 7.10
CA SER A 26 2.38 2.27 6.11
C SER A 26 3.70 2.55 5.37
N SER A 27 4.57 1.56 5.29
CA SER A 27 5.90 1.70 4.70
C SER A 27 6.18 0.64 3.65
N TYR A 28 6.78 1.05 2.53
CA TYR A 28 7.21 0.13 1.48
C TYR A 28 8.59 -0.45 1.76
N VAL A 29 8.71 -1.77 1.69
CA VAL A 29 9.96 -2.51 1.89
C VAL A 29 10.51 -2.99 0.55
N ARG A 30 11.64 -2.42 0.13
CA ARG A 30 12.39 -2.88 -1.05
C ARG A 30 13.53 -3.79 -0.63
N GLY A 31 13.59 -5.00 -1.20
CA GLY A 31 14.59 -6.01 -0.86
C GLY A 31 16.03 -5.54 -1.00
N ASN A 32 16.36 -4.76 -2.03
CA ASN A 32 17.69 -4.18 -2.21
C ASN A 32 18.07 -3.17 -1.13
N PHE A 33 17.11 -2.41 -0.60
CA PHE A 33 17.40 -1.46 0.49
C PHE A 33 17.57 -2.20 1.81
N TYR A 34 16.76 -3.22 2.04
CA TYR A 34 16.90 -4.10 3.19
C TYR A 34 18.29 -4.76 3.21
N ASN A 35 18.68 -5.40 2.12
CA ASN A 35 19.98 -6.07 2.00
C ASN A 35 21.20 -5.14 2.16
N ARG A 36 21.06 -3.86 1.80
CA ARG A 36 22.12 -2.85 1.96
C ARG A 36 22.12 -2.21 3.34
N GLY A 37 21.28 -2.68 4.27
CA GLY A 37 21.16 -2.11 5.61
C GLY A 37 20.62 -0.68 5.64
N ARG A 38 19.86 -0.27 4.60
CA ARG A 38 19.24 1.07 4.54
C ARG A 38 17.91 1.14 5.27
N ILE A 39 17.39 0.00 5.71
CA ILE A 39 16.17 -0.10 6.51
C ILE A 39 16.56 -0.77 7.82
N SER A 40 16.40 -0.07 8.93
CA SER A 40 16.68 -0.61 10.26
C SER A 40 15.50 -1.39 10.82
N ALA A 41 15.74 -2.34 11.72
CA ALA A 41 14.68 -3.04 12.44
C ALA A 41 13.83 -2.06 13.28
N GLU A 42 14.42 -0.99 13.77
CA GLU A 42 13.70 0.07 14.48
C GLU A 42 12.69 0.77 13.57
N SER A 43 13.11 1.16 12.36
CA SER A 43 12.21 1.76 11.35
C SER A 43 11.07 0.81 10.96
N LEU A 44 11.36 -0.48 10.83
CA LEU A 44 10.34 -1.48 10.52
C LEU A 44 9.31 -1.61 11.66
N ARG A 45 9.77 -1.61 12.91
CA ARG A 45 8.91 -1.71 14.11
C ARG A 45 8.07 -0.46 14.37
N ALA A 46 8.50 0.69 13.85
CA ALA A 46 7.75 1.95 13.94
C ALA A 46 6.58 2.01 12.95
N SER A 47 6.49 1.08 12.00
CA SER A 47 5.40 1.02 11.03
C SER A 47 4.28 0.09 11.52
N ASP A 48 3.05 0.52 11.30
CA ASP A 48 1.85 -0.31 11.54
C ASP A 48 1.67 -1.35 10.44
N ASP A 49 2.22 -1.06 9.25
CA ASP A 49 2.04 -1.82 8.04
C ASP A 49 3.28 -1.76 7.15
N LEU A 50 3.71 -2.92 6.65
CA LEU A 50 4.87 -3.07 5.77
C LEU A 50 4.46 -3.74 4.46
N ILE A 51 4.67 -3.05 3.34
CA ILE A 51 4.30 -3.50 2.00
C ILE A 51 5.56 -3.93 1.25
N PHE A 52 5.67 -5.21 0.92
CA PHE A 52 6.79 -5.74 0.15
C PHE A 52 6.63 -5.41 -1.34
N LEU A 53 7.52 -4.61 -1.89
CA LEU A 53 7.60 -4.31 -3.33
C LEU A 53 8.49 -5.33 -4.05
N ASN A 54 8.04 -5.84 -5.17
CA ASN A 54 6.70 -5.89 -5.72
C ASN A 54 6.52 -7.12 -6.59
N VAL A 55 5.30 -7.59 -6.71
CA VAL A 55 4.93 -8.49 -7.80
C VAL A 55 4.36 -7.67 -8.96
N ARG A 56 4.52 -8.19 -10.19
CA ARG A 56 4.06 -7.54 -11.41
C ARG A 56 3.00 -8.38 -12.08
N PRO A 57 1.84 -7.84 -12.42
CA PRO A 57 0.90 -8.57 -13.25
C PRO A 57 1.43 -8.70 -14.68
N ASN A 58 1.32 -9.88 -15.25
CA ASN A 58 1.41 -10.12 -16.68
C ASN A 58 0.02 -10.01 -17.32
N LYS A 59 -0.05 -9.83 -18.62
CA LYS A 59 -1.31 -9.64 -19.36
C LYS A 59 -2.37 -10.72 -19.15
N ASP A 60 -1.96 -11.93 -18.80
CA ASP A 60 -2.82 -13.09 -18.53
C ASP A 60 -3.19 -13.27 -17.05
N GLY A 61 -2.80 -12.32 -16.19
CA GLY A 61 -3.02 -12.39 -14.75
C GLY A 61 -2.04 -13.29 -14.00
N SER A 62 -1.06 -13.89 -14.67
CA SER A 62 0.08 -14.50 -14.00
C SER A 62 0.96 -13.42 -13.37
N LEU A 63 1.86 -13.81 -12.45
CA LEU A 63 2.69 -12.90 -11.69
C LEU A 63 4.16 -13.11 -11.99
N SER A 64 4.85 -12.00 -12.25
CA SER A 64 6.31 -11.92 -12.26
C SER A 64 6.79 -11.22 -11.00
N PHE A 65 7.91 -11.68 -10.46
CA PHE A 65 8.56 -10.98 -9.37
C PHE A 65 9.51 -9.93 -9.93
N GLU A 66 9.73 -8.86 -9.17
CA GLU A 66 10.71 -7.85 -9.56
C GLU A 66 12.09 -8.50 -9.77
N ASN A 67 12.85 -7.91 -10.68
CA ASN A 67 14.16 -8.41 -11.14
C ASN A 67 14.98 -8.99 -9.98
N PRO A 68 15.44 -10.24 -10.08
CA PRO A 68 16.28 -10.89 -9.07
C PRO A 68 17.52 -10.08 -8.68
N ARG A 69 17.98 -9.13 -9.52
CA ARG A 69 19.08 -8.23 -9.19
C ARG A 69 18.89 -7.40 -7.92
N ILE A 70 17.67 -7.25 -7.43
CA ILE A 70 17.45 -6.59 -6.13
C ILE A 70 18.10 -7.36 -4.98
N PHE A 71 18.38 -8.65 -5.17
CA PHE A 71 19.05 -9.51 -4.20
C PHE A 71 20.54 -9.73 -4.52
N GLU A 72 21.05 -9.32 -5.70
CA GLU A 72 22.41 -9.64 -6.20
C GLU A 72 23.44 -8.86 -5.44
N ASN A 73 23.62 -8.12 -4.70
CA ASN A 73 24.79 -7.40 -4.13
C ASN A 73 24.66 -7.18 -2.61
N GLY A 74 23.85 -8.00 -1.96
CA GLY A 74 23.61 -7.92 -0.52
C GLY A 74 24.22 -9.09 0.23
N LYS A 75 24.74 -8.82 1.39
CA LYS A 75 24.97 -9.84 2.41
C LYS A 75 23.62 -10.06 3.08
N GLY A 76 22.85 -11.07 2.68
CA GLY A 76 21.58 -11.28 3.33
C GLY A 76 20.61 -12.13 2.53
N VAL A 77 19.39 -11.66 2.41
CA VAL A 77 18.30 -12.40 1.77
C VAL A 77 18.50 -12.48 0.25
N THR A 78 18.23 -13.65 -0.32
CA THR A 78 18.41 -13.92 -1.75
C THR A 78 17.09 -14.21 -2.46
N SER A 79 15.99 -14.28 -1.72
CA SER A 79 14.65 -14.55 -2.23
C SER A 79 13.57 -13.75 -1.48
N TRP A 80 12.39 -13.70 -2.08
CA TRP A 80 11.21 -13.10 -1.47
C TRP A 80 10.82 -13.78 -0.15
N GLU A 81 10.87 -15.08 -0.11
CA GLU A 81 10.56 -15.87 1.08
C GLU A 81 11.53 -15.55 2.23
N GLU A 82 12.81 -15.42 1.92
CA GLU A 82 13.83 -15.04 2.91
C GLU A 82 13.63 -13.60 3.38
N LEU A 83 13.30 -12.65 2.49
CA LEU A 83 12.99 -11.28 2.86
C LEU A 83 11.81 -11.20 3.83
N ILE A 84 10.70 -11.85 3.48
CA ILE A 84 9.51 -11.88 4.33
C ILE A 84 9.83 -12.50 5.68
N LYS A 85 10.59 -13.62 5.71
CA LYS A 85 11.01 -14.28 6.94
C LYS A 85 11.88 -13.38 7.82
N SER A 86 12.83 -12.67 7.23
CA SER A 86 13.75 -11.79 7.95
C SER A 86 13.03 -10.58 8.51
N VAL A 87 12.22 -9.90 7.71
CA VAL A 87 11.41 -8.76 8.17
C VAL A 87 10.42 -9.18 9.26
N ARG A 88 9.79 -10.35 9.13
CA ARG A 88 8.92 -10.91 10.17
C ARG A 88 9.66 -11.15 11.49
N ALA A 89 10.93 -11.56 11.43
CA ALA A 89 11.75 -11.71 12.63
C ALA A 89 12.08 -10.33 13.25
N ASP A 90 12.39 -9.34 12.42
CA ASP A 90 12.71 -7.98 12.87
C ASP A 90 11.53 -7.30 13.58
N VAL A 91 10.30 -7.54 13.10
CA VAL A 91 9.07 -6.97 13.72
C VAL A 91 8.41 -7.90 14.74
N LYS A 92 9.09 -8.96 15.16
CA LYS A 92 8.54 -9.89 16.14
C LYS A 92 8.17 -9.16 17.44
N GLY A 93 6.96 -9.40 17.92
CA GLY A 93 6.42 -8.79 19.14
C GLY A 93 5.69 -7.45 18.90
N THR A 94 5.66 -6.94 17.68
CA THR A 94 4.82 -5.80 17.31
C THR A 94 3.47 -6.27 16.74
N LYS A 95 2.57 -5.31 16.45
CA LYS A 95 1.31 -5.55 15.73
C LYS A 95 1.42 -5.24 14.23
N THR A 96 2.64 -5.00 13.74
CA THR A 96 2.90 -4.64 12.34
C THR A 96 2.36 -5.68 11.38
N LYS A 97 1.53 -5.26 10.44
CA LYS A 97 1.03 -6.10 9.35
C LYS A 97 2.06 -6.22 8.25
N LEU A 98 2.10 -7.38 7.59
CA LEU A 98 2.99 -7.65 6.46
C LEU A 98 2.15 -7.89 5.22
N ARG A 99 2.21 -6.99 4.25
CA ARG A 99 1.42 -7.04 3.02
C ARG A 99 2.28 -7.14 1.77
N LEU A 100 1.70 -7.64 0.70
CA LEU A 100 2.30 -7.66 -0.62
C LEU A 100 1.97 -6.35 -1.35
N GLY A 101 2.88 -5.85 -2.18
CA GLY A 101 2.62 -4.77 -3.13
C GLY A 101 2.63 -5.32 -4.55
N ALA A 102 1.65 -4.96 -5.36
CA ALA A 102 1.60 -5.24 -6.78
C ALA A 102 1.75 -3.93 -7.55
N ALA A 103 2.89 -3.75 -8.21
CA ALA A 103 3.22 -2.52 -8.91
C ALA A 103 3.96 -2.81 -10.23
N SER A 104 3.98 -1.86 -11.15
CA SER A 104 4.56 -2.06 -12.49
C SER A 104 3.93 -3.23 -13.25
N GLY A 105 4.48 -3.65 -14.38
CA GLY A 105 3.95 -4.79 -15.14
C GLY A 105 2.95 -4.40 -16.22
N GLU A 106 2.15 -5.37 -16.67
CA GLU A 106 1.24 -5.21 -17.81
C GLU A 106 -0.21 -4.88 -17.36
N TRP A 107 -0.35 -3.90 -16.45
CA TRP A 107 -1.63 -3.56 -15.82
C TRP A 107 -2.75 -3.31 -16.83
N LYS A 108 -2.53 -2.43 -17.81
CA LYS A 108 -3.58 -2.04 -18.78
C LYS A 108 -4.13 -3.25 -19.52
N ALA A 109 -3.28 -4.16 -19.94
CA ALA A 109 -3.69 -5.39 -20.62
C ALA A 109 -4.38 -6.38 -19.66
N MET A 110 -3.84 -6.54 -18.45
CA MET A 110 -4.41 -7.44 -17.44
C MET A 110 -5.79 -7.00 -16.97
N VAL A 111 -5.98 -5.70 -16.68
CA VAL A 111 -7.29 -5.22 -16.20
C VAL A 111 -8.36 -5.23 -17.28
N ALA A 112 -7.99 -5.15 -18.56
CA ALA A 112 -8.92 -5.17 -19.68
C ALA A 112 -9.57 -6.56 -19.91
N ASP A 113 -8.94 -7.64 -19.49
CA ASP A 113 -9.40 -9.02 -19.69
C ASP A 113 -10.00 -9.61 -18.40
N GLU A 114 -11.23 -10.13 -18.48
CA GLU A 114 -11.92 -10.68 -17.32
C GLU A 114 -11.22 -11.94 -16.77
N ALA A 115 -10.77 -12.83 -17.65
CA ALA A 115 -10.08 -14.05 -17.22
C ALA A 115 -8.74 -13.72 -16.55
N ALA A 116 -8.03 -12.71 -17.06
CA ALA A 116 -6.80 -12.21 -16.46
C ALA A 116 -7.05 -11.59 -15.07
N ARG A 117 -8.11 -10.80 -14.89
CA ARG A 117 -8.49 -10.26 -13.56
C ARG A 117 -8.74 -11.37 -12.55
N VAL A 118 -9.47 -12.42 -12.95
CA VAL A 118 -9.73 -13.59 -12.11
C VAL A 118 -8.46 -14.33 -11.78
N ALA A 119 -7.60 -14.58 -12.77
CA ALA A 119 -6.32 -15.27 -12.59
C ALA A 119 -5.39 -14.47 -11.66
N PHE A 120 -5.29 -13.15 -11.85
CA PHE A 120 -4.51 -12.25 -11.02
C PHE A 120 -4.93 -12.32 -9.55
N ALA A 121 -6.21 -12.15 -9.26
CA ALA A 121 -6.74 -12.19 -7.91
C ALA A 121 -6.47 -13.54 -7.22
N LYS A 122 -6.67 -14.66 -7.92
CA LYS A 122 -6.38 -16.00 -7.41
C LYS A 122 -4.88 -16.22 -7.17
N ASN A 123 -4.02 -15.72 -8.03
CA ASN A 123 -2.57 -15.84 -7.88
C ASN A 123 -2.05 -15.00 -6.71
N ILE A 124 -2.57 -13.78 -6.53
CA ILE A 124 -2.29 -12.98 -5.33
C ILE A 124 -2.69 -13.76 -4.07
N LYS A 125 -3.93 -14.26 -4.00
CA LYS A 125 -4.39 -15.03 -2.83
C LYS A 125 -3.46 -16.19 -2.48
N LYS A 126 -3.00 -16.95 -3.47
CA LYS A 126 -2.04 -18.06 -3.27
C LYS A 126 -0.73 -17.57 -2.62
N ILE A 127 -0.22 -16.40 -3.05
CA ILE A 127 1.01 -15.83 -2.46
C ILE A 127 0.77 -15.39 -1.02
N LEU A 128 -0.36 -14.72 -0.75
CA LEU A 128 -0.71 -14.30 0.61
C LEU A 128 -0.82 -15.51 1.55
N GLU A 129 -1.49 -16.56 1.13
CA GLU A 129 -1.64 -17.80 1.91
C GLU A 129 -0.31 -18.50 2.14
N LYS A 130 0.48 -18.71 1.07
CA LYS A 130 1.80 -19.38 1.13
C LYS A 130 2.74 -18.67 2.12
N ASN A 131 2.76 -17.34 2.10
CA ASN A 131 3.70 -16.54 2.88
C ASN A 131 3.07 -16.00 4.19
N LYS A 132 1.83 -16.34 4.48
CA LYS A 132 1.08 -15.86 5.66
C LYS A 132 1.11 -14.32 5.76
N LEU A 133 0.81 -13.66 4.65
CA LEU A 133 0.73 -12.21 4.58
C LEU A 133 -0.67 -11.73 4.95
N ASP A 134 -0.74 -10.50 5.43
CA ASP A 134 -1.95 -9.90 5.98
C ASP A 134 -2.79 -9.18 4.92
N GLY A 135 -2.27 -8.98 3.70
CA GLY A 135 -3.00 -8.28 2.65
C GLY A 135 -2.20 -7.92 1.43
N ILE A 136 -2.80 -7.05 0.61
CA ILE A 136 -2.30 -6.58 -0.68
C ILE A 136 -2.49 -5.07 -0.82
N ASP A 137 -1.56 -4.42 -1.50
CA ASP A 137 -1.67 -3.07 -2.01
C ASP A 137 -1.52 -3.09 -3.53
N LEU A 138 -2.46 -2.49 -4.26
CA LEU A 138 -2.38 -2.38 -5.72
C LEU A 138 -1.91 -0.98 -6.11
N ASP A 139 -0.84 -0.93 -6.87
CA ASP A 139 -0.20 0.30 -7.33
C ASP A 139 -0.15 0.29 -8.87
N PHE A 140 -1.31 0.57 -9.49
CA PHE A 140 -1.44 0.72 -10.93
C PHE A 140 -1.12 2.16 -11.35
N GLU A 141 0.02 2.37 -11.92
CA GLU A 141 0.50 3.65 -12.42
C GLU A 141 0.41 3.67 -13.97
N TRP A 142 -0.61 4.23 -14.61
CA TRP A 142 -1.90 4.73 -14.09
C TRP A 142 -3.00 4.40 -15.09
N ALA A 143 -4.26 4.43 -14.64
CA ALA A 143 -5.38 4.54 -15.54
C ALA A 143 -5.48 5.99 -16.05
N GLU A 144 -5.68 6.19 -17.36
CA GLU A 144 -5.71 7.51 -18.01
C GLU A 144 -7.04 7.78 -18.72
N THR A 145 -7.71 6.72 -19.18
CA THR A 145 -8.99 6.79 -19.89
C THR A 145 -10.14 6.28 -19.01
N GLU A 146 -11.36 6.70 -19.33
CA GLU A 146 -12.56 6.19 -18.64
C GLU A 146 -12.63 4.66 -18.66
N LYS A 147 -12.32 4.06 -19.81
CA LYS A 147 -12.30 2.60 -19.96
C LYS A 147 -11.27 1.94 -19.04
N GLU A 148 -10.08 2.50 -18.91
CA GLU A 148 -9.05 1.98 -18.01
C GLU A 148 -9.46 2.12 -16.53
N TYR A 149 -10.18 3.18 -16.15
CA TYR A 149 -10.75 3.31 -14.81
C TYR A 149 -11.84 2.30 -14.54
N GLU A 150 -12.73 2.04 -15.50
CA GLU A 150 -13.74 0.98 -15.41
C GLU A 150 -13.07 -0.39 -15.23
N ASP A 151 -12.11 -0.73 -16.10
CA ASP A 151 -11.40 -2.00 -16.06
C ASP A 151 -10.62 -2.19 -14.76
N TYR A 152 -9.96 -1.15 -14.25
CA TYR A 152 -9.27 -1.20 -12.97
C TYR A 152 -10.27 -1.36 -11.81
N SER A 153 -11.39 -0.66 -11.86
CA SER A 153 -12.46 -0.83 -10.88
C SER A 153 -12.98 -2.27 -10.83
N LEU A 154 -13.19 -2.90 -11.99
CA LEU A 154 -13.56 -4.31 -12.07
C LEU A 154 -12.47 -5.25 -11.49
N ALA A 155 -11.19 -4.92 -11.69
CA ALA A 155 -10.09 -5.68 -11.09
C ALA A 155 -10.08 -5.56 -9.56
N ILE A 156 -10.34 -4.38 -9.01
CA ILE A 156 -10.46 -4.14 -7.56
C ILE A 156 -11.63 -4.94 -6.99
N LEU A 157 -12.81 -4.87 -7.61
CA LEU A 157 -13.99 -5.62 -7.18
C LEU A 157 -13.73 -7.13 -7.21
N LYS A 158 -13.11 -7.64 -8.27
CA LYS A 158 -12.74 -9.06 -8.38
C LYS A 158 -11.70 -9.46 -7.33
N MET A 159 -10.75 -8.59 -7.01
CA MET A 159 -9.78 -8.85 -5.95
C MET A 159 -10.49 -8.99 -4.59
N ARG A 160 -11.38 -8.07 -4.23
CA ARG A 160 -12.15 -8.17 -2.97
C ARG A 160 -13.01 -9.44 -2.93
N GLU A 161 -13.68 -9.77 -4.02
CA GLU A 161 -14.49 -11.00 -4.13
C GLU A 161 -13.65 -12.26 -3.81
N VAL A 162 -12.44 -12.35 -4.37
CA VAL A 162 -11.56 -13.52 -4.19
C VAL A 162 -10.90 -13.54 -2.82
N LEU A 163 -10.50 -12.39 -2.29
CA LEU A 163 -9.83 -12.28 -0.99
C LEU A 163 -10.82 -12.40 0.18
N GLY A 164 -12.05 -11.92 0.01
CA GLY A 164 -12.99 -11.72 1.12
C GLY A 164 -12.49 -10.65 2.09
N ASP A 165 -13.07 -10.61 3.29
CA ASP A 165 -12.76 -9.59 4.31
C ASP A 165 -11.56 -9.94 5.20
N LYS A 166 -10.94 -11.08 4.97
CA LYS A 166 -9.82 -11.56 5.79
C LYS A 166 -8.56 -10.72 5.62
N TYR A 167 -8.34 -10.20 4.42
CA TYR A 167 -7.08 -9.55 4.04
C TYR A 167 -7.26 -8.05 3.96
N VAL A 168 -6.29 -7.31 4.47
CA VAL A 168 -6.21 -5.86 4.26
C VAL A 168 -5.95 -5.57 2.79
N PHE A 169 -6.79 -4.77 2.19
CA PHE A 169 -6.72 -4.45 0.78
C PHE A 169 -6.73 -2.94 0.58
N SER A 170 -5.66 -2.40 0.02
CA SER A 170 -5.55 -0.99 -0.34
C SER A 170 -5.18 -0.81 -1.80
N VAL A 171 -5.38 0.40 -2.29
CA VAL A 171 -4.93 0.84 -3.61
C VAL A 171 -4.15 2.14 -3.47
N SER A 172 -3.08 2.27 -4.25
CA SER A 172 -2.33 3.51 -4.41
C SER A 172 -2.81 4.23 -5.66
N LEU A 173 -3.22 5.47 -5.51
CA LEU A 173 -3.69 6.32 -6.61
C LEU A 173 -2.85 7.60 -6.68
N HIS A 174 -2.73 8.14 -7.87
CA HIS A 174 -2.19 9.48 -8.05
C HIS A 174 -3.31 10.53 -7.87
N PRO A 175 -3.04 11.70 -7.26
CA PRO A 175 -4.06 12.73 -7.03
C PRO A 175 -4.79 13.24 -8.29
N VAL A 176 -4.23 12.99 -9.49
CA VAL A 176 -4.88 13.33 -10.77
C VAL A 176 -5.35 12.10 -11.55
N CYS A 177 -5.10 10.87 -11.06
CA CYS A 177 -5.48 9.60 -11.68
C CYS A 177 -6.20 8.74 -10.65
N TYR A 178 -7.39 9.15 -10.21
CA TYR A 178 -8.10 8.59 -9.06
C TYR A 178 -9.53 8.11 -9.35
N LYS A 179 -10.01 8.24 -10.59
CA LYS A 179 -11.44 8.08 -10.96
C LYS A 179 -11.89 6.60 -11.05
N ILE A 180 -11.47 5.76 -10.12
CA ILE A 180 -12.06 4.42 -9.96
C ILE A 180 -13.53 4.55 -9.50
N SER A 181 -14.35 3.53 -9.73
CA SER A 181 -15.77 3.59 -9.37
C SER A 181 -15.98 3.69 -7.84
N LYS A 182 -17.14 4.22 -7.42
CA LYS A 182 -17.48 4.31 -6.00
C LYS A 182 -17.61 2.95 -5.34
N GLU A 183 -18.03 1.93 -6.08
CA GLU A 183 -18.08 0.54 -5.63
C GLU A 183 -16.67 0.00 -5.40
N ALA A 184 -15.70 0.35 -6.26
CA ALA A 184 -14.30 -0.02 -6.07
C ALA A 184 -13.67 0.71 -4.87
N ILE A 185 -14.01 1.99 -4.65
CA ILE A 185 -13.62 2.74 -3.45
C ILE A 185 -14.14 2.05 -2.19
N ALA A 186 -15.41 1.67 -2.18
CA ALA A 186 -16.05 0.98 -1.06
C ALA A 186 -15.52 -0.45 -0.82
N ALA A 187 -14.89 -1.06 -1.82
CA ALA A 187 -14.34 -2.41 -1.75
C ALA A 187 -12.94 -2.49 -1.12
N VAL A 188 -12.25 -1.36 -0.94
CA VAL A 188 -10.91 -1.31 -0.32
C VAL A 188 -11.00 -0.82 1.13
N ASP A 189 -10.01 -1.18 1.94
CA ASP A 189 -9.97 -0.74 3.34
C ASP A 189 -9.48 0.71 3.46
N PHE A 190 -8.59 1.13 2.55
CA PHE A 190 -8.15 2.52 2.41
C PHE A 190 -7.47 2.77 1.07
N ILE A 191 -7.32 4.05 0.74
CA ILE A 191 -6.62 4.54 -0.45
C ILE A 191 -5.42 5.35 0.00
N SER A 192 -4.27 5.10 -0.64
CA SER A 192 -3.06 5.91 -0.50
C SER A 192 -2.92 6.81 -1.71
N TYR A 193 -2.73 8.12 -1.51
CA TYR A 193 -2.43 9.03 -2.60
C TYR A 193 -0.93 9.28 -2.71
N GLN A 194 -0.40 9.16 -3.92
CA GLN A 194 1.01 9.43 -4.22
C GLN A 194 1.25 10.94 -4.27
N CYS A 195 1.37 11.56 -3.10
CA CYS A 195 1.54 13.00 -2.93
C CYS A 195 3.02 13.41 -2.97
N TYR A 196 3.78 12.84 -3.89
CA TYR A 196 5.17 13.17 -4.14
C TYR A 196 5.40 13.36 -5.64
N GLY A 197 6.34 14.18 -5.99
CA GLY A 197 6.61 14.45 -7.39
C GLY A 197 8.11 14.59 -7.68
N PRO A 198 8.49 14.55 -8.96
CA PRO A 198 9.90 14.57 -9.36
C PRO A 198 10.59 15.91 -9.08
N SER A 199 9.83 16.97 -8.80
CA SER A 199 10.40 18.29 -8.56
C SER A 199 9.38 19.24 -7.91
N PRO A 200 9.75 20.00 -6.88
CA PRO A 200 8.92 21.08 -6.32
C PRO A 200 8.54 22.15 -7.35
N VAL A 201 9.34 22.32 -8.41
CA VAL A 201 9.07 23.26 -9.51
C VAL A 201 7.95 22.74 -10.43
N ARG A 202 7.89 21.42 -10.63
CA ARG A 202 6.83 20.79 -11.46
C ARG A 202 5.51 20.64 -10.71
N PHE A 203 5.59 20.42 -9.42
CA PHE A 203 4.44 20.11 -8.58
C PHE A 203 4.52 20.94 -7.29
N PRO A 204 4.13 22.22 -7.36
CA PRO A 204 4.08 23.05 -6.16
C PRO A 204 3.05 22.48 -5.18
N MET A 205 3.30 22.65 -3.88
CA MET A 205 2.45 22.09 -2.81
C MET A 205 0.98 22.51 -2.94
N GLU A 206 0.71 23.73 -3.38
CA GLU A 206 -0.65 24.22 -3.63
C GLU A 206 -1.41 23.37 -4.64
N LYS A 207 -0.75 22.95 -5.71
CA LYS A 207 -1.36 22.05 -6.71
C LYS A 207 -1.68 20.68 -6.10
N TYR A 208 -0.77 20.11 -5.33
CA TYR A 208 -1.04 18.85 -4.64
C TYR A 208 -2.22 18.94 -3.68
N CYS A 209 -2.28 19.99 -2.87
CA CYS A 209 -3.40 20.20 -1.96
C CYS A 209 -4.74 20.30 -2.72
N SER A 210 -4.76 21.02 -3.84
CA SER A 210 -5.94 21.10 -4.71
C SER A 210 -6.32 19.76 -5.32
N ASP A 211 -5.36 19.02 -5.87
CA ASP A 211 -5.59 17.71 -6.48
C ASP A 211 -6.10 16.68 -5.46
N ILE A 212 -5.55 16.69 -4.24
CA ILE A 212 -6.02 15.83 -3.14
C ILE A 212 -7.45 16.20 -2.73
N GLN A 213 -7.77 17.50 -2.60
CA GLN A 213 -9.11 17.93 -2.26
C GLN A 213 -10.14 17.48 -3.32
N MET A 214 -9.80 17.56 -4.61
CA MET A 214 -10.66 17.05 -5.67
C MET A 214 -10.84 15.53 -5.59
N ALA A 215 -9.77 14.78 -5.31
CA ALA A 215 -9.83 13.34 -5.16
C ALA A 215 -10.69 12.92 -3.95
N LEU A 216 -10.53 13.60 -2.82
CA LEU A 216 -11.34 13.36 -1.62
C LEU A 216 -12.82 13.72 -1.82
N ALA A 217 -13.12 14.79 -2.58
CA ALA A 217 -14.49 15.17 -2.91
C ALA A 217 -15.16 14.21 -3.91
N TYR A 218 -14.39 13.43 -4.66
CA TYR A 218 -14.90 12.44 -5.59
C TYR A 218 -15.41 11.19 -4.88
N GLY A 219 -14.72 10.68 -3.87
CA GLY A 219 -15.04 9.47 -3.07
C GLY A 219 -15.92 9.77 -1.90
#